data_daf19ae3a4fd5199ecc0e899a7302932
#
_entry.id   daf19ae3a4fd5199ecc0e899a7302932
#
_cell.length_a   1.000
_cell.length_b   1.000
_cell.length_c   1.000
_cell.angle_alpha   90.00
_cell.angle_beta   90.00
_cell.angle_gamma   90.00
#
_symmetry.space_group_name_H-M   'P 1'
#
loop_
_entity.id
_entity.type
_entity.pdbx_description
1 polymer ?
#
loop_
_entity_poly.entity_id
_entity_poly.type
_entity_poly.pdbx_seq_one_letter_code
_entity_poly.pdbx_strand_id
1 'polypeptide(L)'
;MIILLMGVSGVGKTTIGQHLAQELGWAFADADEFHSEANVAKMRQGIPLDDTDRAPWLQSLHDAIANWIAAGKSVVLACSALKAAYRHQLLVGPEVKLVYLHGDFDLLAQRLSTRHGHYMNPGLLRSQFDTLEAPPDAISIDVSGTVPEIVADIRTAIGA
;
A
#
# COMPACT_ATOMS: atom_id res chain seq x y z
N MET A 1 -10.91 -12.60 3.37
CA MET A 1 -9.51 -12.43 2.92
C MET A 1 -9.16 -10.95 2.87
N ILE A 2 -7.98 -10.60 3.31
CA ILE A 2 -7.46 -9.24 3.21
C ILE A 2 -6.29 -9.26 2.24
N ILE A 3 -6.31 -8.37 1.24
CA ILE A 3 -5.18 -8.17 0.34
C ILE A 3 -4.49 -6.87 0.76
N LEU A 4 -3.25 -6.98 1.23
CA LEU A 4 -2.43 -5.83 1.58
C LEU A 4 -1.55 -5.50 0.38
N LEU A 5 -1.88 -4.40 -0.30
CA LEU A 5 -1.09 -3.89 -1.42
C LEU A 5 -0.02 -2.94 -0.89
N MET A 6 1.24 -3.32 -1.06
CA MET A 6 2.36 -2.48 -0.63
C MET A 6 3.20 -2.00 -1.82
N GLY A 7 3.94 -0.95 -1.60
CA GLY A 7 4.87 -0.41 -2.58
C GLY A 7 5.17 1.06 -2.31
N VAL A 8 6.19 1.58 -2.98
CA VAL A 8 6.55 3.00 -2.92
C VAL A 8 5.51 3.85 -3.64
N SER A 9 5.58 5.17 -3.45
CA SER A 9 4.72 6.09 -4.19
C SER A 9 4.96 5.96 -5.70
N GLY A 10 3.90 6.13 -6.48
CA GLY A 10 3.96 6.02 -7.94
C GLY A 10 3.67 4.64 -8.49
N VAL A 11 3.64 3.58 -7.68
CA VAL A 11 3.26 2.25 -8.17
C VAL A 11 1.77 2.14 -8.49
N GLY A 12 0.95 3.06 -7.97
CA GLY A 12 -0.49 3.08 -8.24
C GLY A 12 -1.34 2.25 -7.30
N LYS A 13 -0.92 2.11 -6.04
CA LYS A 13 -1.63 1.31 -5.03
C LYS A 13 -3.12 1.63 -4.94
N THR A 14 -3.47 2.91 -4.88
CA THR A 14 -4.86 3.33 -4.74
C THR A 14 -5.66 2.96 -5.99
N THR A 15 -5.18 3.31 -7.17
CA THR A 15 -5.85 3.03 -8.44
C THR A 15 -6.00 1.53 -8.67
N ILE A 16 -4.90 0.79 -8.51
CA ILE A 16 -4.89 -0.68 -8.67
C ILE A 16 -5.80 -1.33 -7.63
N GLY A 17 -5.71 -0.87 -6.39
CA GLY A 17 -6.53 -1.41 -5.29
C GLY A 17 -8.02 -1.21 -5.51
N GLN A 18 -8.42 -0.03 -5.97
CA GLN A 18 -9.83 0.27 -6.26
C GLN A 18 -10.37 -0.59 -7.40
N HIS A 19 -9.60 -0.75 -8.49
CA HIS A 19 -9.98 -1.61 -9.60
C HIS A 19 -10.08 -3.07 -9.19
N LEU A 20 -9.11 -3.56 -8.42
CA LEU A 20 -9.11 -4.93 -7.93
C LEU A 20 -10.33 -5.19 -7.04
N ALA A 21 -10.60 -4.31 -6.09
CA ALA A 21 -11.75 -4.43 -5.19
C ALA A 21 -13.06 -4.44 -5.96
N GLN A 22 -13.19 -3.56 -6.95
CA GLN A 22 -14.39 -3.50 -7.80
C GLN A 22 -14.61 -4.80 -8.56
N GLU A 23 -13.57 -5.38 -9.17
CA GLU A 23 -13.68 -6.63 -9.91
C GLU A 23 -14.01 -7.81 -9.01
N LEU A 24 -13.50 -7.82 -7.78
CA LEU A 24 -13.76 -8.89 -6.82
C LEU A 24 -15.08 -8.71 -6.05
N GLY A 25 -15.69 -7.54 -6.11
CA GLY A 25 -16.86 -7.20 -5.29
C GLY A 25 -16.50 -7.02 -3.82
N TRP A 26 -15.27 -6.58 -3.52
CA TRP A 26 -14.77 -6.38 -2.16
C TRP A 26 -14.72 -4.89 -1.80
N ALA A 27 -14.58 -4.61 -0.51
CA ALA A 27 -14.34 -3.25 -0.03
C ALA A 27 -12.90 -2.83 -0.32
N PHE A 28 -12.69 -1.53 -0.48
CA PHE A 28 -11.37 -0.92 -0.59
C PHE A 28 -11.13 0.02 0.58
N ALA A 29 -9.93 0.00 1.15
CA ALA A 29 -9.50 0.93 2.17
C ALA A 29 -8.09 1.44 1.87
N ASP A 30 -7.84 2.71 2.18
CA ASP A 30 -6.52 3.32 2.07
C ASP A 30 -5.97 3.55 3.49
N ALA A 31 -4.78 3.03 3.74
CA ALA A 31 -4.15 3.14 5.05
C ALA A 31 -3.91 4.59 5.47
N ASP A 32 -3.75 5.51 4.52
CA ASP A 32 -3.55 6.93 4.82
C ASP A 32 -4.74 7.54 5.55
N GLU A 33 -5.94 7.00 5.38
CA GLU A 33 -7.14 7.47 6.07
C GLU A 33 -7.16 7.14 7.56
N PHE A 34 -6.25 6.30 8.03
CA PHE A 34 -6.14 5.89 9.43
C PHE A 34 -5.19 6.77 10.23
N HIS A 35 -4.53 7.75 9.62
CA HIS A 35 -3.66 8.67 10.34
C HIS A 35 -4.45 9.63 11.22
N SER A 36 -3.84 10.01 12.37
CA SER A 36 -4.38 11.03 13.26
C SER A 36 -4.37 12.41 12.59
N GLU A 37 -5.15 13.34 13.14
CA GLU A 37 -5.14 14.73 12.68
C GLU A 37 -3.73 15.36 12.79
N ALA A 38 -3.00 15.02 13.86
CA ALA A 38 -1.63 15.50 14.05
C ALA A 38 -0.70 15.00 12.94
N ASN A 39 -0.81 13.71 12.54
CA ASN A 39 -0.02 13.16 11.45
C ASN A 39 -0.39 13.80 10.11
N VAL A 40 -1.67 13.98 9.84
CA VAL A 40 -2.15 14.65 8.63
C VAL A 40 -1.60 16.08 8.55
N ALA A 41 -1.62 16.81 9.66
CA ALA A 41 -1.08 18.17 9.71
C ALA A 41 0.42 18.20 9.39
N LYS A 42 1.20 17.26 9.94
CA LYS A 42 2.63 17.13 9.63
C LYS A 42 2.86 16.86 8.15
N MET A 43 2.12 15.92 7.58
CA MET A 43 2.25 15.57 6.15
C MET A 43 1.93 16.76 5.24
N ARG A 44 0.90 17.54 5.57
CA ARG A 44 0.54 18.75 4.81
C ARG A 44 1.62 19.82 4.86
N GLN A 45 2.37 19.90 5.95
CA GLN A 45 3.47 20.84 6.13
C GLN A 45 4.80 20.31 5.56
N GLY A 46 4.81 19.12 4.96
CA GLY A 46 6.01 18.48 4.46
C GLY A 46 6.94 17.96 5.55
N ILE A 47 6.44 17.78 6.78
CA ILE A 47 7.21 17.26 7.90
C ILE A 47 7.14 15.72 7.84
N PRO A 48 8.30 15.01 7.77
CA PRO A 48 8.31 13.56 7.77
C PRO A 48 7.77 13.00 9.08
N LEU A 49 7.04 11.88 8.99
CA LEU A 49 6.62 11.14 10.17
C LEU A 49 7.75 10.23 10.64
N ASP A 50 7.94 10.16 11.96
CA ASP A 50 8.87 9.21 12.58
C ASP A 50 8.13 7.95 13.06
N ASP A 51 8.88 6.99 13.63
CA ASP A 51 8.30 5.75 14.13
C ASP A 51 7.30 5.98 15.27
N THR A 52 7.55 7.00 16.10
CA THR A 52 6.64 7.36 17.19
C THR A 52 5.30 7.88 16.64
N ASP A 53 5.34 8.68 15.59
CA ASP A 53 4.14 9.19 14.91
C ASP A 53 3.34 8.05 14.27
N ARG A 54 4.03 7.05 13.72
CA ARG A 54 3.41 5.92 13.01
C ARG A 54 2.86 4.84 13.94
N ALA A 55 3.36 4.72 15.16
CA ALA A 55 2.97 3.63 16.07
C ALA A 55 1.45 3.57 16.30
N PRO A 56 0.74 4.67 16.64
CA PRO A 56 -0.72 4.64 16.76
C PRO A 56 -1.43 4.31 15.46
N TRP A 57 -0.90 4.79 14.34
CA TRP A 57 -1.44 4.51 13.01
C TRP A 57 -1.36 3.02 12.68
N LEU A 58 -0.21 2.39 12.90
CA LEU A 58 -0.03 0.96 12.69
C LEU A 58 -0.95 0.14 13.61
N GLN A 59 -1.14 0.58 14.85
CA GLN A 59 -2.06 -0.09 15.77
C GLN A 59 -3.51 0.01 15.27
N SER A 60 -3.92 1.17 14.77
CA SER A 60 -5.26 1.36 14.20
C SER A 60 -5.48 0.44 12.99
N LEU A 61 -4.48 0.30 12.13
CA LEU A 61 -4.53 -0.60 10.98
C LEU A 61 -4.59 -2.06 11.42
N HIS A 62 -3.77 -2.44 12.39
CA HIS A 62 -3.78 -3.80 12.97
C HIS A 62 -5.18 -4.15 13.48
N ASP A 63 -5.78 -3.25 14.25
CA ASP A 63 -7.12 -3.45 14.83
C ASP A 63 -8.19 -3.55 13.74
N ALA A 64 -8.11 -2.70 12.71
CA ALA A 64 -9.04 -2.74 11.59
C ALA A 64 -8.96 -4.07 10.84
N ILE A 65 -7.75 -4.54 10.54
CA ILE A 65 -7.55 -5.81 9.84
C ILE A 65 -8.09 -6.97 10.68
N ALA A 66 -7.78 -7.00 11.96
CA ALA A 66 -8.29 -8.04 12.87
C ALA A 66 -9.81 -8.05 12.93
N ASN A 67 -10.43 -6.88 12.97
CA ASN A 67 -11.90 -6.75 12.99
C ASN A 67 -12.53 -7.21 11.67
N TRP A 68 -11.92 -6.89 10.53
CA TRP A 68 -12.40 -7.35 9.22
C TRP A 68 -12.35 -8.88 9.12
N ILE A 69 -11.25 -9.48 9.56
CA ILE A 69 -11.10 -10.94 9.59
C ILE A 69 -12.19 -11.56 10.48
N ALA A 70 -12.37 -11.05 11.70
CA ALA A 70 -13.37 -11.56 12.64
C ALA A 70 -14.79 -11.44 12.08
N ALA A 71 -15.07 -10.39 11.30
CA ALA A 71 -16.37 -10.17 10.67
C ALA A 71 -16.56 -10.93 9.34
N GLY A 72 -15.54 -11.67 8.87
CA GLY A 72 -15.58 -12.39 7.62
C GLY A 72 -15.58 -11.48 6.40
N LYS A 73 -15.09 -10.26 6.52
CA LYS A 73 -15.06 -9.28 5.43
C LYS A 73 -13.85 -9.50 4.53
N SER A 74 -14.05 -9.22 3.24
CA SER A 74 -12.98 -9.21 2.25
C SER A 74 -12.67 -7.78 1.86
N VAL A 75 -11.40 -7.36 2.02
CA VAL A 75 -10.97 -5.97 1.84
C VAL A 75 -9.64 -5.93 1.10
N VAL A 76 -9.51 -4.98 0.19
CA VAL A 76 -8.24 -4.59 -0.41
C VAL A 76 -7.75 -3.36 0.34
N LEU A 77 -6.60 -3.46 0.99
CA LEU A 77 -5.99 -2.37 1.77
C LEU A 77 -4.73 -1.89 1.09
N ALA A 78 -4.68 -0.63 0.69
CA ALA A 78 -3.48 0.00 0.14
C ALA A 78 -2.66 0.63 1.26
N CYS A 79 -1.41 0.20 1.41
CA CYS A 79 -0.49 0.71 2.42
C CYS A 79 0.95 0.61 1.92
N SER A 80 1.75 1.66 2.07
CA SER A 80 3.15 1.60 1.62
C SER A 80 3.93 0.47 2.30
N ALA A 81 3.80 0.30 3.60
CA ALA A 81 4.35 -0.83 4.39
C ALA A 81 5.80 -1.16 4.03
N LEU A 82 6.65 -0.13 3.90
CA LEU A 82 8.00 -0.27 3.35
C LEU A 82 8.97 -1.05 4.23
N LYS A 83 8.78 -1.03 5.55
CA LYS A 83 9.65 -1.73 6.50
C LYS A 83 9.04 -3.06 6.92
N ALA A 84 9.88 -4.08 7.04
CA ALA A 84 9.46 -5.40 7.53
C ALA A 84 8.76 -5.33 8.89
N ALA A 85 9.24 -4.47 9.80
CA ALA A 85 8.63 -4.27 11.11
C ALA A 85 7.18 -3.80 11.01
N TYR A 86 6.86 -2.93 10.04
CA TYR A 86 5.48 -2.46 9.82
C TYR A 86 4.60 -3.60 9.31
N ARG A 87 5.10 -4.37 8.34
CA ARG A 87 4.36 -5.53 7.79
C ARG A 87 4.08 -6.58 8.84
N HIS A 88 5.03 -6.80 9.75
CA HIS A 88 4.86 -7.76 10.83
C HIS A 88 3.65 -7.43 11.71
N GLN A 89 3.38 -6.16 11.95
CA GLN A 89 2.20 -5.73 12.70
C GLN A 89 0.89 -5.89 11.91
N LEU A 90 0.96 -5.82 10.59
CA LEU A 90 -0.23 -5.86 9.74
C LEU A 90 -0.60 -7.27 9.28
N LEU A 91 0.36 -8.19 9.20
CA LEU A 91 0.13 -9.58 8.81
C LEU A 91 -0.33 -10.40 10.02
N VAL A 92 -1.55 -10.11 10.48
CA VAL A 92 -2.09 -10.66 11.73
C VAL A 92 -2.51 -12.13 11.64
N GLY A 93 -2.60 -12.69 10.44
CA GLY A 93 -2.99 -14.08 10.23
C GLY A 93 -2.87 -14.52 8.78
N PRO A 94 -3.09 -15.80 8.46
CA PRO A 94 -2.97 -16.34 7.11
C PRO A 94 -4.03 -15.78 6.15
N GLU A 95 -5.07 -15.13 6.66
CA GLU A 95 -6.11 -14.48 5.86
C GLU A 95 -5.62 -13.20 5.17
N VAL A 96 -4.46 -12.67 5.58
CA VAL A 96 -3.85 -11.49 4.97
C VAL A 96 -2.85 -11.95 3.91
N LYS A 97 -3.08 -11.55 2.65
CA LYS A 97 -2.16 -11.82 1.53
C LYS A 97 -1.40 -10.54 1.22
N LEU A 98 -0.07 -10.63 1.26
CA LEU A 98 0.79 -9.50 0.95
C LEU A 98 1.11 -9.49 -0.55
N VAL A 99 0.75 -8.41 -1.22
CA VAL A 99 1.04 -8.18 -2.64
C VAL A 99 2.00 -6.98 -2.74
N TYR A 100 3.18 -7.23 -3.26
CA TYR A 100 4.21 -6.23 -3.43
C TYR A 100 4.19 -5.70 -4.87
N LEU A 101 3.76 -4.46 -5.03
CA LEU A 101 3.78 -3.75 -6.31
C LEU A 101 5.12 -3.07 -6.46
N HIS A 102 5.86 -3.39 -7.52
CA HIS A 102 7.21 -2.86 -7.73
C HIS A 102 7.42 -2.38 -9.18
N GLY A 103 8.36 -1.47 -9.34
CA GLY A 103 8.77 -0.96 -10.64
C GLY A 103 10.09 -0.22 -10.50
N ASP A 104 10.75 0.05 -11.65
CA ASP A 104 12.00 0.79 -11.68
C ASP A 104 11.79 2.23 -11.23
N PHE A 105 12.81 2.79 -10.59
CA PHE A 105 12.78 4.18 -10.13
C PHE A 105 12.41 5.14 -11.25
N ASP A 106 13.03 5.00 -12.42
CA ASP A 106 12.82 5.91 -13.56
C ASP A 106 11.36 5.85 -14.05
N LEU A 107 10.79 4.67 -14.13
CA LEU A 107 9.37 4.48 -14.48
C LEU A 107 8.45 5.17 -13.50
N LEU A 108 8.70 4.98 -12.21
CA LEU A 108 7.84 5.55 -11.14
C LEU A 108 8.01 7.07 -11.05
N ALA A 109 9.22 7.57 -11.21
CA ALA A 109 9.50 9.01 -11.24
C ALA A 109 8.76 9.67 -12.42
N GLN A 110 8.78 9.04 -13.59
CA GLN A 110 8.06 9.53 -14.77
C GLN A 110 6.54 9.55 -14.51
N ARG A 111 5.98 8.51 -13.93
CA ARG A 111 4.54 8.45 -13.61
C ARG A 111 4.13 9.54 -12.63
N LEU A 112 4.95 9.80 -11.61
CA LEU A 112 4.68 10.86 -10.65
C LEU A 112 4.73 12.24 -11.29
N SER A 113 5.67 12.49 -12.21
CA SER A 113 5.82 13.78 -12.87
C SER A 113 4.65 14.14 -13.78
N THR A 114 3.94 13.14 -14.32
CA THR A 114 2.78 13.34 -15.20
C THR A 114 1.45 13.35 -14.46
N ARG A 115 1.45 13.13 -13.15
CA ARG A 115 0.23 12.99 -12.35
C ARG A 115 -0.24 14.34 -11.85
N HIS A 116 -1.37 14.81 -12.37
CA HIS A 116 -1.99 16.06 -11.96
C HIS A 116 -2.54 15.96 -10.53
N GLY A 117 -2.28 16.98 -9.72
CA GLY A 117 -2.76 17.07 -8.34
C GLY A 117 -2.00 16.21 -7.34
N HIS A 118 -1.07 15.38 -7.78
CA HIS A 118 -0.14 14.67 -6.93
C HIS A 118 1.19 15.38 -6.92
N TYR A 119 1.64 15.72 -5.73
CA TYR A 119 2.90 16.39 -5.54
C TYR A 119 3.84 15.49 -4.76
N MET A 120 4.79 14.89 -5.47
CA MET A 120 5.88 14.21 -4.82
C MET A 120 7.19 14.59 -5.48
N ASN A 121 8.09 15.13 -4.69
CA ASN A 121 9.42 15.49 -5.13
C ASN A 121 10.23 14.20 -5.38
N PRO A 122 11.08 14.16 -6.43
CA PRO A 122 11.90 12.98 -6.73
C PRO A 122 12.80 12.53 -5.57
N GLY A 123 13.24 13.47 -4.72
CA GLY A 123 14.01 13.15 -3.52
C GLY A 123 13.22 12.32 -2.52
N LEU A 124 11.91 12.56 -2.40
CA LEU A 124 11.04 11.79 -1.52
C LEU A 124 10.85 10.37 -2.05
N LEU A 125 10.71 10.21 -3.36
CA LEU A 125 10.66 8.87 -3.98
C LEU A 125 11.97 8.11 -3.74
N ARG A 126 13.11 8.76 -3.90
CA ARG A 126 14.42 8.17 -3.61
C ARG A 126 14.50 7.72 -2.15
N SER A 127 14.04 8.55 -1.24
CA SER A 127 13.98 8.23 0.19
C SER A 127 13.13 6.98 0.45
N GLN A 128 12.02 6.82 -0.24
CA GLN A 128 11.19 5.63 -0.10
C GLN A 128 11.87 4.37 -0.63
N PHE A 129 12.58 4.46 -1.76
CA PHE A 129 13.38 3.35 -2.27
C PHE A 129 14.48 2.96 -1.28
N ASP A 130 15.13 3.94 -0.64
CA ASP A 130 16.18 3.68 0.36
C ASP A 130 15.60 3.03 1.63
N THR A 131 14.36 3.36 1.98
CA THR A 131 13.68 2.80 3.16
C THR A 131 13.09 1.41 2.88
N LEU A 132 12.78 1.12 1.63
CA LEU A 132 12.10 -0.12 1.23
C LEU A 132 12.93 -1.35 1.61
N GLU A 133 12.33 -2.23 2.39
CA GLU A 133 12.82 -3.57 2.65
C GLU A 133 11.96 -4.52 1.83
N ALA A 134 12.48 -4.98 0.68
CA ALA A 134 11.71 -5.82 -0.23
C ALA A 134 11.30 -7.13 0.46
N PRO A 135 9.99 -7.49 0.45
CA PRO A 135 9.53 -8.70 1.12
C PRO A 135 9.88 -9.95 0.29
N PRO A 136 10.63 -10.93 0.85
CA PRO A 136 11.04 -12.12 0.09
C PRO A 136 9.88 -13.09 -0.19
N ASP A 137 8.87 -13.11 0.67
CA ASP A 137 7.78 -14.09 0.61
C ASP A 137 6.46 -13.51 0.09
N ALA A 138 6.49 -12.29 -0.44
CA ALA A 138 5.28 -11.65 -0.96
C ALA A 138 4.99 -12.09 -2.40
N ILE A 139 3.73 -11.93 -2.80
CA ILE A 139 3.36 -12.00 -4.20
C ILE A 139 3.89 -10.73 -4.88
N SER A 140 4.89 -10.88 -5.74
CA SER A 140 5.55 -9.73 -6.39
C SER A 140 4.93 -9.49 -7.77
N ILE A 141 4.47 -8.25 -7.99
CA ILE A 141 3.80 -7.86 -9.23
C ILE A 141 4.51 -6.63 -9.81
N ASP A 142 5.01 -6.76 -11.04
CA ASP A 142 5.60 -5.65 -11.78
C ASP A 142 4.50 -4.71 -12.28
N VAL A 143 4.69 -3.40 -12.10
CA VAL A 143 3.67 -2.39 -12.46
C VAL A 143 3.97 -1.69 -13.79
N SER A 144 4.83 -2.25 -14.63
CA SER A 144 5.13 -1.66 -15.95
C SER A 144 3.97 -1.76 -16.93
N GLY A 145 3.05 -2.70 -16.74
CA GLY A 145 1.87 -2.87 -17.59
C GLY A 145 0.74 -1.88 -17.30
N THR A 146 -0.39 -2.11 -17.94
CA THR A 146 -1.61 -1.32 -17.70
C THR A 146 -2.29 -1.75 -16.41
N VAL A 147 -3.19 -0.91 -15.88
CA VAL A 147 -3.95 -1.24 -14.66
C VAL A 147 -4.74 -2.55 -14.85
N PRO A 148 -5.49 -2.79 -15.95
CA PRO A 148 -6.17 -4.06 -16.16
C PRO A 148 -5.23 -5.27 -16.17
N GLU A 149 -4.06 -5.15 -16.78
CA GLU A 149 -3.05 -6.21 -16.80
C GLU A 149 -2.53 -6.52 -15.40
N ILE A 150 -2.22 -5.49 -14.63
CA ILE A 150 -1.73 -5.63 -13.24
C ILE A 150 -2.80 -6.30 -12.38
N VAL A 151 -4.04 -5.87 -12.48
CA VAL A 151 -5.17 -6.45 -11.72
C VAL A 151 -5.35 -7.92 -12.09
N ALA A 152 -5.27 -8.27 -13.38
CA ALA A 152 -5.34 -9.65 -13.84
C ALA A 152 -4.22 -10.52 -13.26
N ASP A 153 -3.00 -9.98 -13.22
CA ASP A 153 -1.84 -10.69 -12.65
C ASP A 153 -2.04 -10.95 -11.14
N ILE A 154 -2.56 -9.95 -10.42
CA ILE A 154 -2.85 -10.12 -8.98
C ILE A 154 -3.90 -11.22 -8.79
N ARG A 155 -5.00 -11.17 -9.54
CA ARG A 155 -6.08 -12.16 -9.42
C ARG A 155 -5.59 -13.56 -9.70
N THR A 156 -4.77 -13.75 -10.73
CA THR A 156 -4.15 -15.03 -11.04
C THR A 156 -3.31 -15.52 -9.87
N ALA A 157 -2.49 -14.64 -9.30
CA ALA A 157 -1.58 -15.01 -8.21
C ALA A 157 -2.31 -15.38 -6.91
N ILE A 158 -3.44 -14.75 -6.63
CA ILE A 158 -4.24 -15.05 -5.41
C ILE A 158 -5.30 -16.14 -5.64
N GLY A 159 -5.45 -16.61 -6.87
CA GLY A 159 -6.43 -17.65 -7.23
C GLY A 159 -7.87 -17.16 -7.30
N ALA A 160 -8.07 -15.91 -7.69
CA ALA A 160 -9.41 -15.31 -7.72
C ALA A 160 -9.86 -14.87 -9.11
#